data_d5221ef2818878801433c5cfe7a90be1
#
_entry.id   d5221ef2818878801433c5cfe7a90be1
#
_cell.length_a   1.000
_cell.length_b   1.000
_cell.length_c   1.000
_cell.angle_alpha   90.00
_cell.angle_beta   90.00
_cell.angle_gamma   90.00
#
_symmetry.space_group_name_H-M   'P 1'
#
loop_
_entity.id
_entity.type
_entity.pdbx_description
1 polymer ?
#
loop_
_entity_poly.entity_id
_entity_poly.type
_entity_poly.pdbx_seq_one_letter_code
_entity_poly.pdbx_strand_id
1 'polypeptide(L)'
;IGNQGIDPYKFVPTMSQVEKKDVAWLVNGAKPLTLNAPGLVSDSFTWETVETLDFGFDITALNGRLQSTFDWYRRDTKDMLAPGAELPSVVGASAPLQNTADLRTKGWELSLTWRDRIGAWGYNVGFNLYDSKTVVTKYHNESKIILKSDGTNNYYEGYEIGSIWGYVTDGYYTADDFEDTNTWKLKEGVVTVDGVSPRPGDIKYQNLRDDGSSTNRID
;
A
#
# COMPACT_ATOMS: atom_id res chain seq x y z
N ILE A 1 6.61 1.20 22.33
CA ILE A 1 7.89 0.80 21.72
C ILE A 1 7.84 -0.70 21.49
N GLY A 2 8.07 -1.12 20.28
CA GLY A 2 8.12 -2.53 19.92
C GLY A 2 7.98 -2.75 18.42
N ASN A 3 8.64 -3.76 17.90
CA ASN A 3 8.52 -4.19 16.53
C ASN A 3 7.54 -5.38 16.49
N GLN A 4 6.31 -5.13 16.08
CA GLN A 4 5.31 -6.19 15.94
C GLN A 4 5.43 -6.86 14.58
N GLY A 5 5.25 -8.18 14.55
CA GLY A 5 5.26 -8.95 13.30
C GLY A 5 6.64 -9.21 12.71
N ILE A 6 7.71 -9.01 13.47
CA ILE A 6 9.06 -9.34 13.05
C ILE A 6 9.46 -10.68 13.65
N ASP A 7 9.94 -11.57 12.79
CA ASP A 7 10.46 -12.85 13.23
C ASP A 7 11.65 -12.65 14.21
N PRO A 8 11.78 -13.50 15.24
CA PRO A 8 12.95 -13.51 16.09
C PRO A 8 14.23 -13.62 15.28
N TYR A 9 15.29 -12.96 15.76
CA TYR A 9 16.64 -13.05 15.18
C TYR A 9 16.82 -12.42 13.79
N LYS A 10 15.90 -11.58 13.30
CA LYS A 10 16.09 -10.84 12.04
C LYS A 10 17.29 -9.90 12.03
N PHE A 11 17.85 -9.62 13.18
CA PHE A 11 19.08 -8.82 13.37
C PHE A 11 20.36 -9.67 13.34
N VAL A 12 20.25 -10.99 13.15
CA VAL A 12 21.39 -11.92 13.06
C VAL A 12 21.41 -12.55 11.66
N PRO A 13 22.55 -12.50 10.93
CA PRO A 13 22.67 -13.22 9.69
C PRO A 13 22.45 -14.72 9.89
N THR A 14 21.42 -15.27 9.28
CA THR A 14 21.09 -16.70 9.40
C THR A 14 21.25 -17.40 8.07
N MET A 15 21.77 -18.61 8.11
CA MET A 15 21.86 -19.49 6.95
C MET A 15 20.69 -20.46 6.95
N SER A 16 20.05 -20.65 5.81
CA SER A 16 19.04 -21.68 5.61
C SER A 16 19.58 -22.81 4.74
N GLN A 17 19.07 -24.01 4.95
CA GLN A 17 19.40 -25.16 4.11
C GLN A 17 18.68 -25.05 2.78
N VAL A 18 19.40 -25.28 1.68
CA VAL A 18 18.81 -25.41 0.35
C VAL A 18 18.01 -26.71 0.28
N GLU A 19 16.77 -26.64 -0.18
CA GLU A 19 15.98 -27.86 -0.39
C GLU A 19 16.63 -28.76 -1.42
N LYS A 20 16.66 -30.08 -1.20
CA LYS A 20 17.29 -31.04 -2.11
C LYS A 20 16.79 -30.94 -3.54
N LYS A 21 15.53 -30.53 -3.77
CA LYS A 21 14.98 -30.35 -5.13
C LYS A 21 15.69 -29.23 -5.89
N ASP A 22 16.18 -28.20 -5.19
CA ASP A 22 16.77 -27.01 -5.77
C ASP A 22 18.30 -27.12 -5.96
N VAL A 23 18.90 -28.19 -5.46
CA VAL A 23 20.34 -28.47 -5.69
C VAL A 23 20.55 -28.94 -7.11
N ALA A 24 21.34 -28.19 -7.91
CA ALA A 24 21.56 -28.42 -9.33
C ALA A 24 22.64 -29.44 -9.65
N TRP A 25 23.45 -29.87 -8.67
CA TRP A 25 24.59 -30.79 -8.89
C TRP A 25 24.54 -32.03 -8.03
N LEU A 26 25.27 -33.02 -8.37
CA LEU A 26 25.41 -34.32 -7.69
C LEU A 26 26.84 -34.52 -7.24
N VAL A 27 27.00 -35.10 -6.04
CA VAL A 27 28.26 -35.59 -5.53
C VAL A 27 28.09 -37.10 -5.26
N ASN A 28 28.85 -37.94 -5.95
CA ASN A 28 28.73 -39.41 -5.86
C ASN A 28 27.27 -39.91 -6.07
N GLY A 29 26.56 -39.31 -7.05
CA GLY A 29 25.20 -39.69 -7.38
C GLY A 29 24.12 -39.19 -6.41
N ALA A 30 24.46 -38.44 -5.37
CA ALA A 30 23.54 -37.86 -4.42
C ALA A 30 23.59 -36.32 -4.43
N LYS A 31 22.46 -35.66 -4.17
CA LYS A 31 22.41 -34.22 -3.97
C LYS A 31 23.00 -33.88 -2.58
N PRO A 32 24.07 -33.07 -2.54
CA PRO A 32 24.72 -32.73 -1.27
C PRO A 32 23.83 -31.82 -0.42
N LEU A 33 24.08 -31.82 0.88
CA LEU A 33 23.55 -30.81 1.77
C LEU A 33 24.26 -29.48 1.52
N THR A 34 23.50 -28.46 1.17
CA THR A 34 24.04 -27.12 0.89
C THR A 34 23.28 -26.05 1.67
N LEU A 35 23.95 -24.96 1.93
CA LEU A 35 23.39 -23.82 2.63
C LEU A 35 23.26 -22.62 1.71
N ASN A 36 22.22 -21.85 1.87
CA ASN A 36 22.12 -20.53 1.26
C ASN A 36 23.09 -19.57 1.93
N ALA A 37 23.56 -18.58 1.17
CA ALA A 37 24.28 -17.47 1.77
C ALA A 37 23.40 -16.77 2.81
N PRO A 38 23.99 -16.25 3.91
CA PRO A 38 23.21 -15.53 4.90
C PRO A 38 22.59 -14.29 4.27
N GLY A 39 21.35 -13.99 4.66
CA GLY A 39 20.69 -12.73 4.28
C GLY A 39 21.46 -11.53 4.82
N LEU A 40 21.39 -10.41 4.12
CA LEU A 40 21.96 -9.16 4.59
C LEU A 40 21.15 -8.64 5.78
N VAL A 41 21.84 -8.07 6.76
CA VAL A 41 21.26 -7.45 7.95
C VAL A 41 21.74 -6.00 8.01
N SER A 42 20.88 -5.08 8.41
CA SER A 42 21.23 -3.67 8.59
C SER A 42 21.91 -3.46 9.93
N ASP A 43 23.00 -2.67 9.93
CA ASP A 43 23.70 -2.27 11.15
C ASP A 43 22.90 -1.21 11.95
N SER A 44 21.91 -0.57 11.31
CA SER A 44 21.08 0.50 11.89
C SER A 44 19.74 -0.01 12.43
N PHE A 45 19.64 -1.28 12.79
CA PHE A 45 18.42 -1.88 13.29
C PHE A 45 18.04 -1.31 14.66
N THR A 46 16.88 -0.67 14.78
CA THR A 46 16.39 -0.08 16.03
C THR A 46 14.92 -0.37 16.25
N TRP A 47 14.39 0.05 17.39
CA TRP A 47 12.99 -0.11 17.75
C TRP A 47 12.12 0.91 17.05
N GLU A 48 11.01 0.44 16.58
CA GLU A 48 9.88 1.25 16.12
C GLU A 48 9.26 2.03 17.29
N THR A 49 8.97 3.31 17.06
CA THR A 49 8.39 4.20 18.06
C THR A 49 7.02 4.67 17.61
N VAL A 50 6.02 4.48 18.47
CA VAL A 50 4.66 4.97 18.23
C VAL A 50 4.34 6.07 19.23
N GLU A 51 4.04 7.26 18.71
CA GLU A 51 3.57 8.43 19.47
C GLU A 51 2.09 8.67 19.13
N THR A 52 1.24 8.73 20.14
CA THR A 52 -0.18 9.02 19.95
C THR A 52 -0.56 10.29 20.69
N LEU A 53 -1.19 11.22 19.99
CA LEU A 53 -1.94 12.33 20.55
C LEU A 53 -3.41 12.04 20.40
N ASP A 54 -4.14 12.05 21.51
CA ASP A 54 -5.56 11.76 21.57
C ASP A 54 -6.30 12.89 22.27
N PHE A 55 -7.46 13.27 21.73
CA PHE A 55 -8.35 14.27 22.31
C PHE A 55 -9.78 13.78 22.17
N GLY A 56 -10.41 13.51 23.30
CA GLY A 56 -11.78 13.01 23.33
C GLY A 56 -12.66 13.72 24.36
N PHE A 57 -13.94 13.57 24.20
CA PHE A 57 -14.92 14.00 25.18
C PHE A 57 -16.16 13.10 25.19
N ASP A 58 -16.71 12.93 26.39
CA ASP A 58 -17.95 12.22 26.64
C ASP A 58 -19.04 13.21 27.07
N ILE A 59 -20.20 13.10 26.46
CA ILE A 59 -21.39 13.91 26.82
C ILE A 59 -22.51 12.98 27.21
N THR A 60 -23.09 13.25 28.39
CA THR A 60 -24.36 12.69 28.78
C THR A 60 -25.38 13.84 28.96
N ALA A 61 -26.45 13.82 28.19
CA ALA A 61 -27.41 14.88 28.12
C ALA A 61 -28.87 14.38 28.22
N LEU A 62 -29.82 15.29 28.35
CA LEU A 62 -31.26 15.02 28.35
C LEU A 62 -31.67 13.95 29.37
N ASN A 63 -31.21 14.12 30.61
CA ASN A 63 -31.46 13.21 31.73
C ASN A 63 -30.97 11.78 31.44
N GLY A 64 -29.81 11.63 30.78
CA GLY A 64 -29.22 10.35 30.45
C GLY A 64 -29.78 9.66 29.19
N ARG A 65 -30.70 10.32 28.47
CA ARG A 65 -31.24 9.77 27.21
C ARG A 65 -30.23 9.79 26.08
N LEU A 66 -29.44 10.84 25.96
CA LEU A 66 -28.37 10.97 24.98
C LEU A 66 -27.03 10.74 25.65
N GLN A 67 -26.29 9.79 25.10
CA GLN A 67 -24.87 9.58 25.39
C GLN A 67 -24.09 9.72 24.07
N SER A 68 -23.02 10.51 24.10
CA SER A 68 -22.13 10.72 22.95
C SER A 68 -20.71 10.66 23.42
N THR A 69 -19.90 9.90 22.71
CA THR A 69 -18.43 9.87 22.84
C THR A 69 -17.84 10.29 21.50
N PHE A 70 -16.91 11.21 21.55
CA PHE A 70 -16.15 11.65 20.39
C PHE A 70 -14.68 11.63 20.72
N ASP A 71 -13.87 11.01 19.84
CA ASP A 71 -12.43 10.95 19.94
C ASP A 71 -11.82 11.39 18.62
N TRP A 72 -10.77 12.18 18.69
CA TRP A 72 -9.88 12.50 17.58
C TRP A 72 -8.47 12.15 17.96
N TYR A 73 -7.76 11.47 17.08
CA TYR A 73 -6.40 11.04 17.35
C TYR A 73 -5.45 11.28 16.18
N ARG A 74 -4.17 11.45 16.53
CA ARG A 74 -3.04 11.41 15.62
C ARG A 74 -2.02 10.44 16.17
N ARG A 75 -1.65 9.48 15.36
CA ARG A 75 -0.62 8.48 15.67
C ARG A 75 0.52 8.63 14.68
N ASP A 76 1.71 8.94 15.18
CA ASP A 76 2.95 8.97 14.43
C ASP A 76 3.74 7.68 14.73
N THR A 77 3.97 6.85 13.72
CA THR A 77 4.84 5.66 13.79
C THR A 77 6.14 6.03 13.11
N LYS A 78 7.24 6.02 13.87
CA LYS A 78 8.58 6.40 13.43
C LYS A 78 9.51 5.20 13.41
N ASP A 79 10.50 5.25 12.53
CA ASP A 79 11.53 4.23 12.39
C ASP A 79 10.96 2.83 12.15
N MET A 80 9.86 2.76 11.37
CA MET A 80 9.22 1.50 11.01
C MET A 80 10.14 0.70 10.09
N LEU A 81 10.18 -0.60 10.30
CA LEU A 81 10.94 -1.51 9.46
C LEU A 81 10.28 -1.66 8.10
N ALA A 82 11.02 -1.30 7.08
CA ALA A 82 10.63 -1.44 5.68
C ALA A 82 11.79 -1.99 4.85
N PRO A 83 11.54 -2.55 3.67
CA PRO A 83 12.61 -2.90 2.75
C PRO A 83 13.51 -1.69 2.48
N GLY A 84 14.82 -1.87 2.59
CA GLY A 84 15.79 -0.84 2.23
C GLY A 84 15.78 -0.56 0.72
N ALA A 85 16.62 0.37 0.29
CA ALA A 85 16.81 0.66 -1.14
C ALA A 85 17.17 -0.61 -1.90
N GLU A 86 16.62 -0.75 -3.11
CA GLU A 86 16.92 -1.90 -3.98
C GLU A 86 18.42 -1.99 -4.24
N LEU A 87 18.96 -3.17 -4.09
CA LEU A 87 20.37 -3.43 -4.36
C LEU A 87 20.55 -3.83 -5.84
N PRO A 88 21.66 -3.44 -6.46
CA PRO A 88 21.99 -3.94 -7.79
C PRO A 88 22.00 -5.48 -7.82
N SER A 89 21.43 -6.06 -8.87
CA SER A 89 21.30 -7.53 -9.00
C SER A 89 22.63 -8.29 -8.92
N VAL A 90 23.74 -7.63 -9.19
CA VAL A 90 25.10 -8.18 -9.04
C VAL A 90 25.44 -8.58 -7.60
N VAL A 91 24.76 -8.00 -6.61
CA VAL A 91 24.95 -8.34 -5.18
C VAL A 91 24.42 -9.74 -4.87
N GLY A 92 23.45 -10.23 -5.65
CA GLY A 92 22.88 -11.57 -5.48
C GLY A 92 22.12 -11.79 -4.16
N ALA A 93 21.75 -10.71 -3.48
CA ALA A 93 21.00 -10.72 -2.23
C ALA A 93 19.89 -9.67 -2.23
N SER A 94 18.81 -9.94 -1.50
CA SER A 94 17.74 -8.98 -1.30
C SER A 94 18.18 -7.87 -0.32
N ALA A 95 17.64 -6.67 -0.51
CA ALA A 95 17.87 -5.57 0.42
C ALA A 95 17.41 -5.95 1.85
N PRO A 96 18.22 -5.65 2.88
CA PRO A 96 17.83 -5.91 4.25
C PRO A 96 16.68 -4.97 4.67
N LEU A 97 15.93 -5.38 5.70
CA LEU A 97 14.99 -4.48 6.37
C LEU A 97 15.78 -3.38 7.09
N GLN A 98 15.27 -2.17 7.01
CA GLN A 98 15.85 -0.98 7.63
C GLN A 98 14.77 -0.13 8.27
N ASN A 99 15.10 0.63 9.28
CA ASN A 99 14.20 1.59 9.92
C ASN A 99 14.11 2.88 9.07
N THR A 100 13.44 2.81 7.94
CA THR A 100 13.44 3.86 6.90
C THR A 100 12.07 4.43 6.60
N ALA A 101 11.02 3.95 7.24
CA ALA A 101 9.66 4.38 6.98
C ALA A 101 9.03 5.03 8.21
N ASP A 102 8.34 6.15 7.98
CA ASP A 102 7.51 6.81 8.98
C ASP A 102 6.09 6.95 8.44
N LEU A 103 5.11 6.73 9.32
CA LEU A 103 3.70 6.84 9.01
C LEU A 103 3.01 7.82 9.94
N ARG A 104 2.00 8.51 9.43
CA ARG A 104 1.08 9.30 10.22
C ARG A 104 -0.35 8.89 9.97
N THR A 105 -1.02 8.43 11.01
CA THR A 105 -2.46 8.16 11.01
C THR A 105 -3.18 9.29 11.72
N LYS A 106 -4.21 9.83 11.11
CA LYS A 106 -5.18 10.73 11.73
C LYS A 106 -6.55 10.10 11.60
N GLY A 107 -7.32 10.13 12.68
CA GLY A 107 -8.67 9.58 12.66
C GLY A 107 -9.56 10.25 13.68
N TRP A 108 -10.83 9.93 13.58
CA TRP A 108 -11.85 10.33 14.53
C TRP A 108 -12.92 9.25 14.66
N GLU A 109 -13.52 9.17 15.83
CA GLU A 109 -14.56 8.22 16.17
C GLU A 109 -15.71 8.96 16.87
N LEU A 110 -16.94 8.65 16.50
CA LEU A 110 -18.15 9.18 17.09
C LEU A 110 -19.09 8.05 17.43
N SER A 111 -19.46 7.94 18.69
CA SER A 111 -20.51 7.04 19.18
C SER A 111 -21.66 7.84 19.74
N LEU A 112 -22.86 7.55 19.29
CA LEU A 112 -24.11 8.16 19.77
C LEU A 112 -25.03 7.05 20.22
N THR A 113 -25.60 7.21 21.41
CA THR A 113 -26.63 6.32 21.95
C THR A 113 -27.80 7.12 22.46
N TRP A 114 -28.98 6.79 21.97
CA TRP A 114 -30.23 7.35 22.42
C TRP A 114 -31.06 6.29 23.12
N ARG A 115 -31.52 6.59 24.34
CA ARG A 115 -32.42 5.74 25.15
C ARG A 115 -33.65 6.50 25.54
N ASP A 116 -34.83 5.93 25.31
CA ASP A 116 -36.09 6.55 25.73
C ASP A 116 -37.19 5.51 25.95
N ARG A 117 -38.35 5.98 26.37
CA ARG A 117 -39.56 5.15 26.59
C ARG A 117 -40.77 5.81 25.95
N ILE A 118 -41.59 5.00 25.32
CA ILE A 118 -42.91 5.40 24.81
C ILE A 118 -43.93 4.51 25.50
N GLY A 119 -44.60 5.06 26.51
CA GLY A 119 -45.48 4.28 27.37
C GLY A 119 -44.76 3.19 28.16
N ALA A 120 -45.16 1.93 27.95
CA ALA A 120 -44.51 0.75 28.55
C ALA A 120 -43.26 0.26 27.80
N TRP A 121 -43.00 0.75 26.59
CA TRP A 121 -41.91 0.30 25.72
C TRP A 121 -40.67 1.16 25.93
N GLY A 122 -39.58 0.50 26.33
CA GLY A 122 -38.24 1.10 26.34
C GLY A 122 -37.50 0.76 25.07
N TYR A 123 -36.77 1.71 24.46
CA TYR A 123 -35.94 1.51 23.30
C TYR A 123 -34.55 2.15 23.45
N ASN A 124 -33.60 1.61 22.72
CA ASN A 124 -32.24 2.09 22.66
C ASN A 124 -31.79 2.04 21.21
N VAL A 125 -31.28 3.15 20.69
CA VAL A 125 -30.72 3.26 19.34
C VAL A 125 -29.30 3.72 19.46
N GLY A 126 -28.37 2.98 18.87
CA GLY A 126 -26.93 3.32 18.82
C GLY A 126 -26.48 3.56 17.39
N PHE A 127 -25.56 4.51 17.23
CA PHE A 127 -24.94 4.87 15.98
C PHE A 127 -23.44 5.12 16.20
N ASN A 128 -22.59 4.45 15.41
CA ASN A 128 -21.15 4.63 15.43
C ASN A 128 -20.67 5.08 14.06
N LEU A 129 -19.82 6.08 14.03
CA LEU A 129 -19.18 6.59 12.83
C LEU A 129 -17.70 6.80 13.12
N TYR A 130 -16.86 6.42 12.18
CA TYR A 130 -15.41 6.62 12.27
C TYR A 130 -14.79 6.76 10.90
N ASP A 131 -13.67 7.47 10.84
CA ASP A 131 -12.84 7.55 9.65
C ASP A 131 -11.38 7.72 10.06
N SER A 132 -10.46 7.17 9.26
CA SER A 132 -9.03 7.31 9.49
C SER A 132 -8.23 7.29 8.18
N LYS A 133 -7.18 8.11 8.15
CA LYS A 133 -6.25 8.19 7.04
C LYS A 133 -4.82 7.99 7.53
N THR A 134 -4.10 7.10 6.87
CA THR A 134 -2.67 6.84 7.12
C THR A 134 -1.86 7.28 5.93
N VAL A 135 -0.94 8.20 6.14
CA VAL A 135 -0.05 8.76 5.13
C VAL A 135 1.38 8.38 5.43
N VAL A 136 2.12 8.01 4.39
CA VAL A 136 3.57 7.82 4.48
C VAL A 136 4.24 9.18 4.60
N THR A 137 4.90 9.45 5.73
CA THR A 137 5.59 10.73 5.97
C THR A 137 7.07 10.68 5.64
N LYS A 138 7.65 9.49 5.58
CA LYS A 138 9.02 9.24 5.17
C LYS A 138 9.12 7.82 4.59
N TYR A 139 9.72 7.69 3.43
CA TYR A 139 10.09 6.41 2.83
C TYR A 139 11.08 6.61 1.69
N HIS A 140 12.09 5.75 1.62
CA HIS A 140 13.10 5.83 0.58
C HIS A 140 12.60 5.16 -0.71
N ASN A 141 12.02 5.95 -1.60
CA ASN A 141 11.60 5.55 -2.93
C ASN A 141 11.91 6.68 -3.92
N GLU A 142 13.17 6.75 -4.35
CA GLU A 142 13.65 7.81 -5.26
C GLU A 142 12.97 7.80 -6.61
N SER A 143 12.64 6.62 -7.12
CA SER A 143 11.99 6.45 -8.43
C SER A 143 10.50 6.85 -8.43
N LYS A 144 9.90 7.00 -7.25
CA LYS A 144 8.47 7.27 -7.06
C LYS A 144 7.55 6.31 -7.82
N ILE A 145 8.01 5.08 -8.03
CA ILE A 145 7.23 4.03 -8.65
C ILE A 145 6.13 3.58 -7.68
N ILE A 146 4.88 3.68 -8.10
CA ILE A 146 3.70 3.32 -7.29
C ILE A 146 3.43 1.83 -7.34
N LEU A 147 3.57 1.23 -8.53
CA LEU A 147 3.39 -0.21 -8.74
C LEU A 147 4.75 -0.86 -8.97
N LYS A 148 5.01 -1.94 -8.25
CA LYS A 148 6.17 -2.80 -8.53
C LYS A 148 5.88 -3.69 -9.73
N SER A 149 6.94 -4.25 -10.31
CA SER A 149 6.83 -5.17 -11.45
C SER A 149 6.02 -6.45 -11.15
N ASP A 150 5.84 -6.80 -9.87
CA ASP A 150 5.02 -7.92 -9.41
C ASP A 150 3.54 -7.54 -9.21
N GLY A 151 3.15 -6.30 -9.54
CA GLY A 151 1.79 -5.78 -9.38
C GLY A 151 1.43 -5.35 -7.96
N THR A 152 2.36 -5.40 -7.03
CA THR A 152 2.13 -4.91 -5.66
C THR A 152 2.36 -3.39 -5.56
N ASN A 153 1.64 -2.74 -4.65
CA ASN A 153 1.83 -1.31 -4.40
C ASN A 153 3.17 -1.07 -3.71
N ASN A 154 3.88 -0.08 -4.21
CA ASN A 154 5.02 0.50 -3.51
C ASN A 154 4.57 1.73 -2.72
N TYR A 155 5.30 2.06 -1.67
CA TYR A 155 5.01 3.22 -0.86
C TYR A 155 5.94 4.36 -1.25
N TYR A 156 5.47 5.60 -1.15
CA TYR A 156 6.31 6.77 -1.20
C TYR A 156 5.73 7.94 -0.41
N GLU A 157 6.59 8.90 -0.10
CA GLU A 157 6.27 10.00 0.77
C GLU A 157 5.11 10.86 0.25
N GLY A 158 4.19 11.21 1.14
CA GLY A 158 3.01 12.01 0.84
C GLY A 158 1.77 11.21 0.42
N TYR A 159 1.87 9.89 0.23
CA TYR A 159 0.75 9.06 -0.22
C TYR A 159 0.03 8.34 0.92
N GLU A 160 -1.26 8.16 0.73
CA GLU A 160 -2.14 7.46 1.66
C GLU A 160 -2.04 5.94 1.45
N ILE A 161 -1.83 5.19 2.54
CA ILE A 161 -1.81 3.72 2.51
C ILE A 161 -3.21 3.20 2.21
N GLY A 162 -3.27 2.21 1.32
CA GLY A 162 -4.55 1.61 0.89
C GLY A 162 -5.21 2.33 -0.28
N SER A 163 -4.58 3.39 -0.83
CA SER A 163 -5.03 4.00 -2.08
C SER A 163 -5.05 2.98 -3.20
N ILE A 164 -6.17 2.90 -3.90
CA ILE A 164 -6.33 2.06 -5.08
C ILE A 164 -6.05 2.91 -6.31
N TRP A 165 -5.05 2.50 -7.08
CA TRP A 165 -4.68 3.17 -8.32
C TRP A 165 -5.32 2.48 -9.50
N GLY A 166 -5.81 3.27 -10.43
CA GLY A 166 -6.42 2.77 -11.65
C GLY A 166 -6.53 3.88 -12.69
N TYR A 167 -6.81 3.49 -13.92
CA TYR A 167 -7.05 4.43 -14.99
C TYR A 167 -8.44 5.06 -14.87
N VAL A 168 -8.53 6.35 -15.17
CA VAL A 168 -9.81 7.05 -15.26
C VAL A 168 -10.41 6.77 -16.63
N THR A 169 -11.65 6.30 -16.67
CA THR A 169 -12.34 5.97 -17.91
C THR A 169 -12.79 7.22 -18.66
N ASP A 170 -12.68 7.21 -19.99
CA ASP A 170 -13.13 8.27 -20.92
C ASP A 170 -14.12 7.71 -21.96
N GLY A 171 -15.00 6.83 -21.53
CA GLY A 171 -15.97 6.16 -22.40
C GLY A 171 -15.39 4.96 -23.15
N TYR A 172 -15.75 4.81 -24.42
CA TYR A 172 -15.36 3.68 -25.25
C TYR A 172 -14.71 4.15 -26.53
N TYR A 173 -13.78 3.36 -27.07
CA TYR A 173 -13.28 3.60 -28.40
C TYR A 173 -14.42 3.43 -29.42
N THR A 174 -14.51 4.35 -30.35
CA THR A 174 -15.44 4.33 -31.48
C THR A 174 -14.70 4.08 -32.79
N ALA A 175 -15.40 3.75 -33.88
CA ALA A 175 -14.75 3.60 -35.18
C ALA A 175 -14.01 4.89 -35.61
N ASP A 176 -14.48 6.04 -35.14
CA ASP A 176 -13.88 7.36 -35.45
C ASP A 176 -12.52 7.59 -34.78
N ASP A 177 -12.15 6.83 -33.78
CA ASP A 177 -10.83 6.91 -33.12
C ASP A 177 -9.72 6.23 -33.93
N PHE A 178 -10.06 5.51 -35.02
CA PHE A 178 -9.12 4.76 -35.84
C PHE A 178 -8.93 5.41 -37.23
N GLU A 179 -7.68 5.35 -37.75
CA GLU A 179 -7.35 5.74 -39.12
C GLU A 179 -7.83 4.71 -40.13
N ASP A 180 -7.72 3.43 -39.77
CA ASP A 180 -8.04 2.28 -40.61
C ASP A 180 -8.78 1.23 -39.79
N THR A 181 -9.99 0.91 -40.22
CA THR A 181 -10.87 -0.08 -39.59
C THR A 181 -10.45 -1.53 -39.88
N ASN A 182 -9.54 -1.78 -40.82
CA ASN A 182 -9.04 -3.12 -41.11
C ASN A 182 -7.87 -3.50 -40.18
N THR A 183 -7.00 -2.52 -39.89
CA THR A 183 -5.80 -2.71 -39.06
C THR A 183 -6.00 -2.23 -37.63
N TRP A 184 -7.07 -1.49 -37.36
CA TRP A 184 -7.37 -0.82 -36.07
C TRP A 184 -6.22 0.06 -35.60
N LYS A 185 -5.59 0.76 -36.54
CA LYS A 185 -4.56 1.74 -36.23
C LYS A 185 -5.23 3.00 -35.67
N LEU A 186 -4.86 3.40 -34.45
CA LEU A 186 -5.36 4.61 -33.82
C LEU A 186 -4.95 5.88 -34.59
N LYS A 187 -5.82 6.87 -34.61
CA LYS A 187 -5.51 8.22 -35.09
C LYS A 187 -4.45 8.89 -34.23
N GLU A 188 -3.72 9.82 -34.83
CA GLU A 188 -2.79 10.66 -34.10
C GLU A 188 -3.51 11.41 -32.97
N GLY A 189 -2.94 11.42 -31.76
CA GLY A 189 -3.51 12.04 -30.56
C GLY A 189 -4.51 11.18 -29.80
N VAL A 190 -4.93 10.02 -30.32
CA VAL A 190 -5.73 9.07 -29.54
C VAL A 190 -4.81 8.22 -28.68
N VAL A 191 -5.00 8.27 -27.36
CA VAL A 191 -4.12 7.60 -26.38
C VAL A 191 -4.61 6.20 -26.07
N THR A 192 -3.67 5.31 -25.69
CA THR A 192 -3.95 3.94 -25.24
C THR A 192 -2.96 3.52 -24.15
N VAL A 193 -3.33 2.52 -23.38
CA VAL A 193 -2.42 1.88 -22.41
C VAL A 193 -1.31 1.13 -23.15
N ASP A 194 -0.10 1.20 -22.63
CA ASP A 194 1.06 0.52 -23.26
C ASP A 194 0.83 -0.99 -23.45
N GLY A 195 1.16 -1.48 -24.62
CA GLY A 195 0.99 -2.88 -24.99
C GLY A 195 -0.44 -3.30 -25.31
N VAL A 196 -1.43 -2.38 -25.25
CA VAL A 196 -2.82 -2.66 -25.59
C VAL A 196 -3.12 -2.19 -27.01
N SER A 197 -3.73 -3.05 -27.82
CA SER A 197 -4.26 -2.72 -29.14
C SER A 197 -5.78 -2.69 -29.06
N PRO A 198 -6.39 -1.52 -28.82
CA PRO A 198 -7.82 -1.42 -28.59
C PRO A 198 -8.62 -1.62 -29.87
N ARG A 199 -9.90 -1.88 -29.72
CA ARG A 199 -10.89 -1.99 -30.79
C ARG A 199 -12.11 -1.14 -30.44
N PRO A 200 -12.98 -0.80 -31.41
CA PRO A 200 -14.25 -0.17 -31.12
C PRO A 200 -15.06 -0.98 -30.11
N GLY A 201 -15.52 -0.31 -29.05
CA GLY A 201 -16.22 -0.92 -27.93
C GLY A 201 -15.35 -1.23 -26.71
N ASP A 202 -14.03 -1.17 -26.82
CA ASP A 202 -13.13 -1.29 -25.67
C ASP A 202 -13.16 0.01 -24.84
N ILE A 203 -12.84 -0.11 -23.54
CA ILE A 203 -12.82 1.02 -22.63
C ILE A 203 -11.65 1.96 -23.00
N LYS A 204 -11.97 3.24 -23.17
CA LYS A 204 -11.00 4.31 -23.36
C LYS A 204 -10.65 4.93 -22.00
N TYR A 205 -9.39 5.30 -21.81
CA TYR A 205 -8.90 5.92 -20.59
C TYR A 205 -8.35 7.32 -20.86
N GLN A 206 -8.44 8.17 -19.85
CA GLN A 206 -7.89 9.53 -19.90
C GLN A 206 -6.39 9.50 -19.69
N ASN A 207 -5.66 10.28 -20.46
CA ASN A 207 -4.30 10.66 -20.13
C ASN A 207 -4.34 11.86 -19.17
N LEU A 208 -4.07 11.63 -17.88
CA LEU A 208 -4.12 12.67 -16.85
C LEU A 208 -2.83 13.49 -16.76
N ARG A 209 -1.73 12.97 -17.31
CA ARG A 209 -0.45 13.66 -17.39
C ARG A 209 -0.13 13.91 -18.86
N ASP A 210 -0.19 15.17 -19.23
CA ASP A 210 0.39 15.61 -20.50
C ASP A 210 1.87 15.93 -20.25
N ASP A 211 2.71 14.92 -20.32
CA ASP A 211 4.17 15.05 -20.15
C ASP A 211 4.87 15.53 -21.44
N GLY A 212 4.10 15.87 -22.47
CA GLY A 212 4.62 16.24 -23.78
C GLY A 212 5.25 15.06 -24.54
N SER A 213 5.06 13.84 -24.07
CA SER A 213 5.51 12.64 -24.77
C SER A 213 4.76 12.49 -26.09
N SER A 214 5.50 12.33 -27.18
CA SER A 214 4.92 12.06 -28.50
C SER A 214 4.34 10.64 -28.63
N THR A 215 4.40 9.86 -27.58
CA THR A 215 3.82 8.52 -27.54
C THR A 215 2.38 8.61 -27.05
N ASN A 216 1.45 8.03 -27.81
CA ASN A 216 0.04 7.93 -27.45
C ASN A 216 -0.18 6.97 -26.28
N ARG A 217 0.55 7.17 -25.17
CA ARG A 217 0.52 6.31 -23.98
C ARG A 217 -0.15 7.02 -22.82
N ILE A 218 -0.86 6.27 -22.03
CA ILE A 218 -1.46 6.73 -20.77
C ILE A 218 -0.49 6.39 -19.65
N ASP A 219 -0.11 7.41 -18.89
CA ASP A 219 0.75 7.33 -17.70
C ASP A 219 -0.04 7.03 -16.43
#